data_31706581363fc18bc9e2b2ac8de6b73a
#
_entry.id   31706581363fc18bc9e2b2ac8de6b73a
#
_cell.length_a   1.000
_cell.length_b   1.000
_cell.length_c   1.000
_cell.angle_alpha   90.00
_cell.angle_beta   90.00
_cell.angle_gamma   90.00
#
_symmetry.space_group_name_H-M   'P 1'
#
loop_
_entity.id
_entity.type
_entity.pdbx_description
1 polymer ?
#
loop_
_entity_poly.entity_id
_entity_poly.type
_entity_poly.pdbx_seq_one_letter_code
_entity_poly.pdbx_strand_id
1 'polypeptide(L)'
;WMIRIGLFMYDHLGKRTSLPGSTGLRFGADSVMKPEIVRGFEYSDCWVDDARLVLANAQMVVRKGGEVLTRTRATSARRENGLWIVEAEDIDTGKKYTWQARGLVNATGPWVKQFFDDGMHLPSPYGIRLIKGSHIVVPRVHTQKQAYILQNEDKRIVFVIPWMDEFSIIGTTDVEYKGDPKAVKIDESEINYLLKVYNAHFKKQLGRDDIVWTYSGVRPLCDDESDSPQAITRDYTLDIHDENGKAPLLSVFGGKLTTYRKLAEHAMEKLASYYQGIGPAWTKECILPGGDIGGDREDYAAKLRRRYPFLTE
;
A
#
# COMPACT_ATOMS: atom_id res chain seq x y z
N TRP A 1 -2.71 24.78 17.55
CA TRP A 1 -2.82 25.69 16.40
C TRP A 1 -2.18 25.09 15.13
N MET A 2 -1.02 24.41 15.23
CA MET A 2 -0.34 23.77 14.08
C MET A 2 -1.24 22.78 13.31
N ILE A 3 -1.93 21.90 14.03
CA ILE A 3 -2.84 20.92 13.39
C ILE A 3 -3.95 21.64 12.61
N ARG A 4 -4.51 22.72 13.16
CA ARG A 4 -5.53 23.53 12.45
C ARG A 4 -5.01 24.14 11.16
N ILE A 5 -3.78 24.65 11.15
CA ILE A 5 -3.16 25.17 9.93
C ILE A 5 -2.91 24.04 8.93
N GLY A 6 -2.38 22.91 9.39
CA GLY A 6 -2.17 21.75 8.53
C GLY A 6 -3.47 21.24 7.90
N LEU A 7 -4.55 21.14 8.66
CA LEU A 7 -5.86 20.73 8.14
C LEU A 7 -6.47 21.78 7.19
N PHE A 8 -6.29 23.07 7.51
CA PHE A 8 -6.71 24.12 6.58
C PHE A 8 -5.97 24.03 5.24
N MET A 9 -4.65 23.81 5.27
CA MET A 9 -3.88 23.58 4.04
C MET A 9 -4.35 22.30 3.34
N TYR A 10 -4.56 21.20 4.07
CA TYR A 10 -5.08 19.94 3.53
C TYR A 10 -6.43 20.12 2.83
N ASP A 11 -7.33 20.91 3.40
CA ASP A 11 -8.64 21.22 2.81
C ASP A 11 -8.55 22.03 1.51
N HIS A 12 -7.44 22.78 1.30
CA HIS A 12 -7.26 23.68 0.16
C HIS A 12 -6.22 23.22 -0.87
N LEU A 13 -5.49 22.12 -0.60
CA LEU A 13 -4.46 21.57 -1.50
C LEU A 13 -5.01 20.94 -2.81
N GLY A 14 -6.31 20.83 -2.97
CA GLY A 14 -6.93 20.31 -4.18
C GLY A 14 -8.37 20.79 -4.36
N LYS A 15 -8.90 20.62 -5.56
CA LYS A 15 -10.34 20.83 -5.79
C LYS A 15 -11.11 19.69 -5.13
N ARG A 16 -11.69 19.94 -3.96
CA ARG A 16 -12.64 19.02 -3.33
C ARG A 16 -13.98 19.14 -4.05
N THR A 17 -14.46 18.03 -4.56
CA THR A 17 -15.76 17.99 -5.26
C THR A 17 -16.84 17.31 -4.43
N SER A 18 -16.49 16.39 -3.53
CA SER A 18 -17.45 15.56 -2.81
C SER A 18 -17.11 15.30 -1.34
N LEU A 19 -15.88 15.55 -0.89
CA LEU A 19 -15.47 15.30 0.48
C LEU A 19 -15.71 16.53 1.37
N PRO A 20 -16.28 16.35 2.59
CA PRO A 20 -16.45 17.46 3.54
C PRO A 20 -15.10 18.00 4.02
N GLY A 21 -15.09 19.27 4.39
CA GLY A 21 -13.92 19.91 5.01
C GLY A 21 -13.68 19.40 6.43
N SER A 22 -12.49 19.69 6.95
CA SER A 22 -12.12 19.32 8.32
C SER A 22 -12.85 20.16 9.36
N THR A 23 -13.24 19.53 10.46
CA THR A 23 -13.95 20.17 11.58
C THR A 23 -13.29 19.88 12.91
N GLY A 24 -13.41 20.84 13.87
CA GLY A 24 -12.98 20.62 15.24
C GLY A 24 -14.08 19.91 16.04
N LEU A 25 -13.69 18.90 16.81
CA LEU A 25 -14.60 18.14 17.68
C LEU A 25 -14.32 18.43 19.15
N ARG A 26 -15.38 18.32 19.95
CA ARG A 26 -15.32 18.20 21.41
C ARG A 26 -15.84 16.83 21.81
N PHE A 27 -15.05 16.11 22.57
CA PHE A 27 -15.46 14.81 23.10
C PHE A 27 -16.23 15.02 24.40
N GLY A 28 -17.46 14.49 24.47
CA GLY A 28 -18.30 14.50 25.64
C GLY A 28 -18.22 13.20 26.46
N ALA A 29 -19.11 13.08 27.45
CA ALA A 29 -19.17 11.90 28.31
C ALA A 29 -19.46 10.60 27.53
N ASP A 30 -20.19 10.69 26.43
CA ASP A 30 -20.57 9.54 25.58
C ASP A 30 -19.45 9.11 24.62
N SER A 31 -18.34 9.87 24.56
CA SER A 31 -17.21 9.51 23.73
C SER A 31 -16.52 8.24 24.21
N VAL A 32 -15.96 7.48 23.27
CA VAL A 32 -15.11 6.32 23.55
C VAL A 32 -13.73 6.72 24.09
N MET A 33 -13.40 8.00 23.95
CA MET A 33 -12.10 8.56 24.41
C MET A 33 -12.11 8.77 25.91
N LYS A 34 -10.93 8.68 26.54
CA LYS A 34 -10.74 9.02 27.96
C LYS A 34 -11.15 10.46 28.27
N PRO A 35 -11.56 10.77 29.51
CA PRO A 35 -12.05 12.09 29.89
C PRO A 35 -11.02 13.21 29.69
N GLU A 36 -9.73 12.89 29.75
CA GLU A 36 -8.63 13.84 29.55
C GLU A 36 -8.54 14.32 28.09
N ILE A 37 -9.10 13.54 27.15
CA ILE A 37 -9.10 13.86 25.73
C ILE A 37 -10.40 14.59 25.39
N VAL A 38 -10.35 15.90 25.50
CA VAL A 38 -11.53 16.78 25.33
C VAL A 38 -11.72 17.31 23.91
N ARG A 39 -10.71 17.26 23.07
CA ARG A 39 -10.75 17.87 21.73
C ARG A 39 -10.09 16.98 20.68
N GLY A 40 -10.62 17.04 19.48
CA GLY A 40 -10.07 16.37 18.31
C GLY A 40 -10.42 17.14 17.04
N PHE A 41 -10.04 16.55 15.92
CA PHE A 41 -10.40 17.02 14.60
C PHE A 41 -10.94 15.85 13.80
N GLU A 42 -11.92 16.11 12.98
CA GLU A 42 -12.42 15.18 11.97
C GLU A 42 -12.02 15.71 10.60
N TYR A 43 -11.52 14.83 9.76
CA TYR A 43 -11.21 15.12 8.36
C TYR A 43 -11.45 13.88 7.52
N SER A 44 -11.67 14.09 6.23
CA SER A 44 -11.92 12.99 5.29
C SER A 44 -10.61 12.43 4.76
N ASP A 45 -10.51 11.11 4.75
CA ASP A 45 -9.42 10.39 4.11
C ASP A 45 -9.97 9.22 3.30
N CYS A 46 -9.14 8.63 2.45
CA CYS A 46 -9.52 7.50 1.62
C CYS A 46 -9.27 6.18 2.36
N TRP A 47 -10.25 5.30 2.30
CA TRP A 47 -10.11 3.91 2.70
C TRP A 47 -10.03 3.03 1.45
N VAL A 48 -9.22 1.97 1.52
CA VAL A 48 -9.09 0.98 0.45
C VAL A 48 -8.84 -0.41 1.03
N ASP A 49 -9.46 -1.41 0.40
CA ASP A 49 -9.00 -2.79 0.49
C ASP A 49 -7.84 -2.95 -0.50
N ASP A 50 -6.63 -2.98 0.03
CA ASP A 50 -5.39 -3.00 -0.77
C ASP A 50 -5.24 -4.28 -1.59
N ALA A 51 -5.61 -5.43 -1.05
CA ALA A 51 -5.61 -6.70 -1.77
C ALA A 51 -6.59 -6.66 -2.96
N ARG A 52 -7.78 -6.13 -2.74
CA ARG A 52 -8.78 -5.93 -3.80
C ARG A 52 -8.30 -4.95 -4.88
N LEU A 53 -7.62 -3.89 -4.48
CA LEU A 53 -7.03 -2.92 -5.41
C LEU A 53 -5.98 -3.58 -6.32
N VAL A 54 -5.08 -4.39 -5.75
CA VAL A 54 -4.08 -5.14 -6.52
C VAL A 54 -4.76 -6.11 -7.48
N LEU A 55 -5.76 -6.86 -7.00
CA LEU A 55 -6.50 -7.80 -7.83
C LEU A 55 -7.23 -7.10 -8.98
N ALA A 56 -7.86 -5.96 -8.74
CA ALA A 56 -8.53 -5.18 -9.78
C ALA A 56 -7.54 -4.68 -10.86
N ASN A 57 -6.34 -4.25 -10.47
CA ASN A 57 -5.29 -3.90 -11.43
C ASN A 57 -4.81 -5.12 -12.23
N ALA A 58 -4.60 -6.27 -11.59
CA ALA A 58 -4.25 -7.52 -12.28
C ALA A 58 -5.34 -7.94 -13.30
N GLN A 59 -6.61 -7.87 -12.92
CA GLN A 59 -7.73 -8.12 -13.84
C GLN A 59 -7.76 -7.13 -15.01
N MET A 60 -7.40 -5.87 -14.78
CA MET A 60 -7.32 -4.88 -15.85
C MET A 60 -6.22 -5.24 -16.85
N VAL A 61 -5.06 -5.72 -16.39
CA VAL A 61 -3.98 -6.21 -17.27
C VAL A 61 -4.52 -7.31 -18.18
N VAL A 62 -5.20 -8.31 -17.62
CA VAL A 62 -5.79 -9.41 -18.41
C VAL A 62 -6.84 -8.90 -19.40
N ARG A 63 -7.75 -8.00 -18.98
CA ARG A 63 -8.76 -7.38 -19.87
C ARG A 63 -8.15 -6.59 -21.04
N LYS A 64 -6.91 -6.07 -20.83
CA LYS A 64 -6.16 -5.34 -21.87
C LYS A 64 -5.26 -6.25 -22.72
N GLY A 65 -5.35 -7.57 -22.58
CA GLY A 65 -4.61 -8.56 -23.37
C GLY A 65 -3.23 -8.88 -22.82
N GLY A 66 -2.90 -8.45 -21.61
CA GLY A 66 -1.69 -8.86 -20.91
C GLY A 66 -1.88 -10.18 -20.14
N GLU A 67 -0.78 -10.71 -19.65
CA GLU A 67 -0.78 -11.91 -18.79
C GLU A 67 -0.41 -11.57 -17.36
N VAL A 68 -1.01 -12.28 -16.41
CA VAL A 68 -0.69 -12.23 -14.98
C VAL A 68 -0.41 -13.66 -14.51
N LEU A 69 0.81 -13.91 -14.15
CA LEU A 69 1.28 -15.23 -13.71
C LEU A 69 1.47 -15.21 -12.19
N THR A 70 0.48 -15.67 -11.47
CA THR A 70 0.57 -15.87 -10.02
C THR A 70 1.43 -17.09 -9.73
N ARG A 71 2.00 -17.18 -8.51
CA ARG A 71 2.83 -18.30 -8.08
C ARG A 71 4.06 -18.55 -8.98
N THR A 72 4.46 -17.54 -9.75
CA THR A 72 5.58 -17.65 -10.69
C THR A 72 6.66 -16.64 -10.31
N ARG A 73 7.82 -17.14 -9.96
CA ARG A 73 8.97 -16.36 -9.51
C ARG A 73 9.98 -16.18 -10.62
N ALA A 74 10.30 -14.94 -11.00
CA ALA A 74 11.45 -14.65 -11.84
C ALA A 74 12.73 -15.04 -11.10
N THR A 75 13.55 -15.87 -11.73
CA THR A 75 14.78 -16.43 -11.16
C THR A 75 16.02 -15.77 -11.74
N SER A 76 15.99 -15.42 -13.01
CA SER A 76 17.09 -14.68 -13.65
C SER A 76 16.60 -13.77 -14.78
N ALA A 77 17.38 -12.76 -15.09
CA ALA A 77 17.21 -11.96 -16.29
C ALA A 77 18.56 -11.47 -16.80
N ARG A 78 18.80 -11.61 -18.11
CA ARG A 78 20.01 -11.14 -18.78
C ARG A 78 19.69 -10.56 -20.14
N ARG A 79 20.58 -9.70 -20.64
CA ARG A 79 20.46 -9.15 -21.98
C ARG A 79 21.17 -10.02 -22.99
N GLU A 80 20.49 -10.32 -24.11
CA GLU A 80 21.06 -11.00 -25.26
C GLU A 80 20.50 -10.39 -26.56
N ASN A 81 21.36 -10.00 -27.47
CA ASN A 81 20.97 -9.48 -28.78
C ASN A 81 19.96 -8.32 -28.74
N GLY A 82 20.06 -7.43 -27.75
CA GLY A 82 19.16 -6.29 -27.60
C GLY A 82 17.78 -6.63 -27.04
N LEU A 83 17.61 -7.82 -26.46
CA LEU A 83 16.41 -8.27 -25.74
C LEU A 83 16.77 -8.72 -24.32
N TRP A 84 15.78 -8.76 -23.46
CA TRP A 84 15.85 -9.44 -22.19
C TRP A 84 15.46 -10.91 -22.36
N ILE A 85 16.27 -11.80 -21.82
CA ILE A 85 15.93 -13.21 -21.60
C ILE A 85 15.60 -13.34 -20.12
N VAL A 86 14.35 -13.66 -19.81
CA VAL A 86 13.83 -13.77 -18.44
C VAL A 86 13.48 -15.23 -18.16
N GLU A 87 14.06 -15.78 -17.12
CA GLU A 87 13.74 -17.12 -16.63
C GLU A 87 12.88 -17.02 -15.39
N ALA A 88 11.90 -17.91 -15.27
CA ALA A 88 11.04 -17.98 -14.10
C ALA A 88 10.64 -19.43 -13.81
N GLU A 89 10.13 -19.63 -12.61
CA GLU A 89 9.70 -20.93 -12.12
C GLU A 89 8.34 -20.81 -11.43
N ASP A 90 7.42 -21.68 -11.79
CA ASP A 90 6.20 -21.90 -11.03
C ASP A 90 6.56 -22.56 -9.70
N ILE A 91 6.25 -21.89 -8.59
CA ILE A 91 6.70 -22.30 -7.26
C ILE A 91 5.95 -23.52 -6.70
N ASP A 92 4.83 -23.89 -7.30
CA ASP A 92 4.03 -25.05 -6.88
C ASP A 92 4.44 -26.31 -7.63
N THR A 93 4.75 -26.18 -8.92
CA THR A 93 5.03 -27.31 -9.81
C THR A 93 6.52 -27.48 -10.15
N GLY A 94 7.34 -26.45 -9.91
CA GLY A 94 8.74 -26.39 -10.35
C GLY A 94 8.90 -26.23 -11.87
N LYS A 95 7.83 -25.99 -12.61
CA LYS A 95 7.89 -25.80 -14.05
C LYS A 95 8.64 -24.51 -14.37
N LYS A 96 9.61 -24.62 -15.28
CA LYS A 96 10.43 -23.48 -15.73
C LYS A 96 9.88 -22.87 -16.99
N TYR A 97 10.02 -21.54 -17.07
CA TYR A 97 9.64 -20.72 -18.18
C TYR A 97 10.80 -19.86 -18.63
N THR A 98 10.84 -19.56 -19.92
CA THR A 98 11.79 -18.60 -20.49
C THR A 98 11.06 -17.71 -21.46
N TRP A 99 11.21 -16.40 -21.31
CA TRP A 99 10.63 -15.41 -22.21
C TRP A 99 11.69 -14.48 -22.76
N GLN A 100 11.41 -13.97 -23.95
CA GLN A 100 12.13 -12.85 -24.54
C GLN A 100 11.28 -11.59 -24.44
N ALA A 101 11.88 -10.48 -24.01
CA ALA A 101 11.19 -9.21 -23.86
C ALA A 101 12.02 -8.04 -24.38
N ARG A 102 11.35 -7.03 -24.92
CA ARG A 102 12.01 -5.81 -25.37
C ARG A 102 12.43 -4.88 -24.22
N GLY A 103 11.82 -5.02 -23.07
CA GLY A 103 12.13 -4.28 -21.85
C GLY A 103 11.74 -5.05 -20.61
N LEU A 104 12.31 -4.68 -19.50
CA LEU A 104 12.06 -5.28 -18.20
C LEU A 104 11.73 -4.20 -17.17
N VAL A 105 10.72 -4.45 -16.33
CA VAL A 105 10.41 -3.60 -15.20
C VAL A 105 10.63 -4.38 -13.91
N ASN A 106 11.58 -3.94 -13.10
CA ASN A 106 11.82 -4.48 -11.76
C ASN A 106 10.99 -3.68 -10.73
N ALA A 107 9.79 -4.14 -10.45
CA ALA A 107 8.88 -3.55 -9.45
C ALA A 107 8.64 -4.53 -8.28
N THR A 108 9.69 -5.21 -7.85
CA THR A 108 9.62 -6.31 -6.87
C THR A 108 9.62 -5.84 -5.41
N GLY A 109 9.46 -4.54 -5.17
CA GLY A 109 9.31 -3.96 -3.82
C GLY A 109 10.49 -4.30 -2.90
N PRO A 110 10.28 -5.03 -1.79
CA PRO A 110 11.35 -5.38 -0.85
C PRO A 110 12.51 -6.17 -1.47
N TRP A 111 12.29 -6.83 -2.59
CA TRP A 111 13.28 -7.67 -3.29
C TRP A 111 13.92 -6.98 -4.50
N VAL A 112 13.68 -5.67 -4.71
CA VAL A 112 14.21 -4.97 -5.89
C VAL A 112 15.74 -5.07 -5.96
N LYS A 113 16.44 -4.81 -4.85
CA LYS A 113 17.90 -4.93 -4.78
C LYS A 113 18.36 -6.39 -4.91
N GLN A 114 17.69 -7.30 -4.24
CA GLN A 114 18.04 -8.73 -4.32
C GLN A 114 17.93 -9.25 -5.76
N PHE A 115 16.95 -8.80 -6.54
CA PHE A 115 16.85 -9.21 -7.94
C PHE A 115 17.99 -8.66 -8.81
N PHE A 116 18.52 -7.47 -8.48
CA PHE A 116 19.78 -7.00 -9.10
C PHE A 116 20.95 -7.94 -8.77
N ASP A 117 21.12 -8.28 -7.50
CA ASP A 117 22.25 -9.07 -7.02
C ASP A 117 22.18 -10.54 -7.51
N ASP A 118 21.08 -11.20 -7.25
CA ASP A 118 20.90 -12.66 -7.43
C ASP A 118 20.34 -13.04 -8.81
N GLY A 119 19.44 -12.20 -9.36
CA GLY A 119 18.73 -12.51 -10.61
C GLY A 119 19.39 -11.96 -11.86
N MET A 120 19.96 -10.76 -11.78
CA MET A 120 20.57 -10.09 -12.93
C MET A 120 22.10 -10.02 -12.87
N HIS A 121 22.70 -10.19 -11.69
CA HIS A 121 24.13 -9.99 -11.43
C HIS A 121 24.63 -8.62 -11.87
N LEU A 122 23.82 -7.59 -11.62
CA LEU A 122 24.11 -6.19 -11.92
C LEU A 122 24.19 -5.38 -10.61
N PRO A 123 25.02 -4.32 -10.55
CA PRO A 123 24.99 -3.43 -9.39
C PRO A 123 23.66 -2.69 -9.31
N SER A 124 23.04 -2.70 -8.12
CA SER A 124 21.84 -1.90 -7.87
C SER A 124 22.22 -0.42 -7.75
N PRO A 125 21.50 0.50 -8.42
CA PRO A 125 21.81 1.94 -8.34
C PRO A 125 21.46 2.53 -6.96
N TYR A 126 20.56 1.91 -6.21
CA TYR A 126 20.15 2.36 -4.88
C TYR A 126 20.06 1.21 -3.89
N GLY A 127 20.26 1.54 -2.60
CA GLY A 127 19.96 0.68 -1.48
C GLY A 127 18.45 0.66 -1.15
N ILE A 128 18.06 -0.33 -0.38
CA ILE A 128 16.71 -0.44 0.20
C ILE A 128 16.82 -0.64 1.71
N ARG A 129 16.12 0.18 2.47
CA ARG A 129 15.90 -0.04 3.91
C ARG A 129 14.50 -0.61 4.12
N LEU A 130 14.42 -1.69 4.85
CA LEU A 130 13.16 -2.32 5.19
C LEU A 130 12.66 -1.79 6.54
N ILE A 131 11.47 -1.23 6.56
CA ILE A 131 10.82 -0.75 7.78
C ILE A 131 9.61 -1.62 8.06
N LYS A 132 9.70 -2.40 9.14
CA LYS A 132 8.60 -3.24 9.61
C LYS A 132 7.48 -2.38 10.18
N GLY A 133 6.26 -2.67 9.77
CA GLY A 133 5.04 -2.15 10.35
C GLY A 133 4.13 -3.29 10.78
N SER A 134 3.75 -3.31 12.04
CA SER A 134 2.95 -4.37 12.64
C SER A 134 1.60 -3.85 13.12
N HIS A 135 0.62 -4.74 13.11
CA HIS A 135 -0.77 -4.46 13.50
C HIS A 135 -1.30 -5.57 14.39
N ILE A 136 -2.13 -5.20 15.35
CA ILE A 136 -2.95 -6.13 16.11
C ILE A 136 -4.41 -5.99 15.71
N VAL A 137 -5.14 -7.09 15.71
CA VAL A 137 -6.58 -7.15 15.46
C VAL A 137 -7.25 -7.57 16.76
N VAL A 138 -8.27 -6.81 17.15
CA VAL A 138 -9.02 -7.00 18.38
C VAL A 138 -10.53 -6.99 18.07
N PRO A 139 -11.41 -7.53 18.94
CA PRO A 139 -12.85 -7.34 18.81
C PRO A 139 -13.20 -5.86 18.77
N ARG A 140 -14.21 -5.50 18.01
CA ARG A 140 -14.61 -4.13 17.75
C ARG A 140 -14.68 -3.27 19.01
N VAL A 141 -13.97 -2.16 18.99
CA VAL A 141 -13.82 -1.30 20.17
C VAL A 141 -14.85 -0.17 20.22
N HIS A 142 -15.51 0.14 19.11
CA HIS A 142 -16.62 1.10 19.01
C HIS A 142 -17.55 0.78 17.84
N THR A 143 -18.79 1.23 17.92
CA THR A 143 -19.82 0.97 16.89
C THR A 143 -19.85 2.00 15.75
N GLN A 144 -19.11 3.08 15.89
CA GLN A 144 -19.05 4.16 14.91
C GLN A 144 -18.25 3.75 13.67
N LYS A 145 -18.46 4.46 12.54
CA LYS A 145 -17.82 4.13 11.25
C LYS A 145 -16.44 4.75 11.06
N GLN A 146 -16.13 5.84 11.77
CA GLN A 146 -14.85 6.53 11.63
C GLN A 146 -13.68 5.71 12.20
N ALA A 147 -12.50 5.93 11.63
CA ALA A 147 -11.24 5.55 12.22
C ALA A 147 -10.74 6.63 13.17
N TYR A 148 -9.84 6.27 14.07
CA TYR A 148 -9.14 7.22 14.94
C TYR A 148 -7.65 7.24 14.61
N ILE A 149 -7.06 8.43 14.63
CA ILE A 149 -5.63 8.65 14.54
C ILE A 149 -5.16 9.14 15.90
N LEU A 150 -4.36 8.32 16.56
CA LEU A 150 -3.82 8.61 17.88
C LEU A 150 -2.43 9.20 17.74
N GLN A 151 -2.25 10.41 18.26
CA GLN A 151 -0.93 11.05 18.34
C GLN A 151 -0.28 10.67 19.66
N ASN A 152 0.97 10.23 19.60
CA ASN A 152 1.71 9.79 20.77
C ASN A 152 2.85 10.75 21.10
N GLU A 153 3.37 10.69 22.34
CA GLU A 153 4.46 11.52 22.83
C GLU A 153 5.75 11.36 22.00
N ASP A 154 5.99 10.18 21.48
CA ASP A 154 7.12 9.87 20.60
C ASP A 154 6.93 10.33 19.13
N LYS A 155 5.87 11.11 18.86
CA LYS A 155 5.47 11.65 17.55
C LYS A 155 5.06 10.61 16.52
N ARG A 156 5.03 9.33 16.87
CA ARG A 156 4.44 8.30 16.02
C ARG A 156 2.93 8.34 16.11
N ILE A 157 2.28 7.97 15.02
CA ILE A 157 0.83 7.88 14.94
C ILE A 157 0.40 6.41 14.91
N VAL A 158 -0.67 6.11 15.62
CA VAL A 158 -1.31 4.79 15.62
C VAL A 158 -2.76 4.97 15.19
N PHE A 159 -3.19 4.16 14.25
CA PHE A 159 -4.56 4.12 13.80
C PHE A 159 -5.36 3.09 14.57
N VAL A 160 -6.67 3.38 14.77
CA VAL A 160 -7.67 2.42 15.20
C VAL A 160 -8.77 2.42 14.16
N ILE A 161 -8.83 1.36 13.37
CA ILE A 161 -9.65 1.28 12.15
C ILE A 161 -10.70 0.19 12.32
N PRO A 162 -12.00 0.48 12.18
CA PRO A 162 -13.05 -0.55 12.09
C PRO A 162 -12.77 -1.49 10.90
N TRP A 163 -12.92 -2.80 11.11
CA TRP A 163 -12.65 -3.80 10.09
C TRP A 163 -13.64 -4.96 10.16
N MET A 164 -14.18 -5.37 9.02
CA MET A 164 -15.14 -6.47 8.87
C MET A 164 -16.29 -6.44 9.90
N ASP A 165 -16.81 -5.24 10.22
CA ASP A 165 -17.87 -4.97 11.17
C ASP A 165 -17.65 -5.49 12.60
N GLU A 166 -16.94 -6.58 12.81
CA GLU A 166 -16.73 -7.25 14.11
C GLU A 166 -15.38 -6.93 14.76
N PHE A 167 -14.43 -6.33 14.03
CA PHE A 167 -13.07 -6.12 14.50
C PHE A 167 -12.63 -4.66 14.43
N SER A 168 -11.52 -4.40 15.09
CA SER A 168 -10.73 -3.18 14.93
C SER A 168 -9.26 -3.55 14.71
N ILE A 169 -8.63 -2.87 13.75
CA ILE A 169 -7.19 -2.95 13.51
C ILE A 169 -6.51 -1.81 14.24
N ILE A 170 -5.48 -2.10 15.01
CA ILE A 170 -4.66 -1.12 15.71
C ILE A 170 -3.23 -1.21 15.20
N GLY A 171 -2.69 -0.12 14.70
CA GLY A 171 -1.35 -0.04 14.12
C GLY A 171 -1.09 1.33 13.51
N THR A 172 0.12 1.63 13.14
CA THR A 172 1.21 0.72 12.86
C THR A 172 2.43 1.03 13.75
N THR A 173 3.37 0.11 13.77
CA THR A 173 4.73 0.35 14.27
C THR A 173 5.66 0.80 13.13
N ASP A 174 6.84 1.33 13.46
CA ASP A 174 7.92 1.65 12.53
C ASP A 174 9.23 1.18 13.14
N VAL A 175 9.72 0.02 12.70
CA VAL A 175 10.93 -0.62 13.21
C VAL A 175 11.82 -1.04 12.03
N GLU A 176 13.09 -0.69 12.05
CA GLU A 176 14.04 -1.16 11.05
C GLU A 176 14.13 -2.69 11.07
N TYR A 177 14.11 -3.31 9.89
CA TYR A 177 14.09 -4.76 9.74
C TYR A 177 15.22 -5.23 8.83
N LYS A 178 15.95 -6.27 9.27
CA LYS A 178 17.12 -6.81 8.55
C LYS A 178 16.97 -8.29 8.18
N GLY A 179 15.75 -8.82 8.27
CA GLY A 179 15.47 -10.23 7.96
C GLY A 179 14.82 -10.43 6.57
N ASP A 180 14.46 -11.67 6.29
CA ASP A 180 13.68 -12.02 5.11
C ASP A 180 12.27 -11.37 5.20
N PRO A 181 11.86 -10.55 4.22
CA PRO A 181 10.54 -9.94 4.20
C PRO A 181 9.37 -10.94 4.34
N LYS A 182 9.57 -12.20 3.91
CA LYS A 182 8.55 -13.25 4.03
C LYS A 182 8.40 -13.80 5.45
N ALA A 183 9.43 -13.64 6.27
CA ALA A 183 9.46 -14.16 7.64
C ALA A 183 9.10 -13.10 8.69
N VAL A 184 8.73 -11.88 8.25
CA VAL A 184 8.42 -10.77 9.15
C VAL A 184 7.24 -11.11 10.08
N LYS A 185 7.41 -10.83 11.38
CA LYS A 185 6.38 -11.02 12.40
C LYS A 185 6.45 -9.88 13.41
N ILE A 186 5.33 -9.62 14.05
CA ILE A 186 5.26 -8.73 15.21
C ILE A 186 6.02 -9.36 16.39
N ASP A 187 6.66 -8.55 17.19
CA ASP A 187 7.28 -8.96 18.45
C ASP A 187 6.54 -8.42 19.68
N GLU A 188 6.90 -8.92 20.85
CA GLU A 188 6.25 -8.53 22.12
C GLU A 188 6.40 -7.03 22.43
N SER A 189 7.50 -6.41 22.03
CA SER A 189 7.71 -4.98 22.26
C SER A 189 6.75 -4.13 21.44
N GLU A 190 6.48 -4.53 20.21
CA GLU A 190 5.51 -3.86 19.32
C GLU A 190 4.08 -4.05 19.84
N ILE A 191 3.72 -5.25 20.31
CA ILE A 191 2.40 -5.51 20.89
C ILE A 191 2.19 -4.62 22.12
N ASN A 192 3.13 -4.60 23.03
CA ASN A 192 3.07 -3.78 24.23
C ASN A 192 2.99 -2.28 23.90
N TYR A 193 3.72 -1.85 22.87
CA TYR A 193 3.65 -0.48 22.37
C TYR A 193 2.24 -0.13 21.86
N LEU A 194 1.66 -0.95 20.99
CA LEU A 194 0.33 -0.69 20.41
C LEU A 194 -0.77 -0.70 21.50
N LEU A 195 -0.73 -1.65 22.41
CA LEU A 195 -1.65 -1.70 23.57
C LEU A 195 -1.49 -0.47 24.47
N LYS A 196 -0.25 -0.05 24.76
CA LYS A 196 0.03 1.14 25.55
C LYS A 196 -0.56 2.40 24.92
N VAL A 197 -0.32 2.60 23.61
CA VAL A 197 -0.84 3.76 22.87
C VAL A 197 -2.37 3.76 22.85
N TYR A 198 -2.97 2.63 22.53
CA TYR A 198 -4.43 2.51 22.52
C TYR A 198 -5.00 2.80 23.93
N ASN A 199 -4.48 2.16 24.95
CA ASN A 199 -4.94 2.28 26.32
C ASN A 199 -4.73 3.68 26.93
N ALA A 200 -3.81 4.45 26.40
CA ALA A 200 -3.64 5.85 26.79
C ALA A 200 -4.79 6.76 26.30
N HIS A 201 -5.53 6.35 25.25
CA HIS A 201 -6.54 7.19 24.61
C HIS A 201 -7.97 6.73 24.83
N PHE A 202 -8.23 5.43 24.90
CA PHE A 202 -9.57 4.87 24.96
C PHE A 202 -10.01 4.51 26.38
N LYS A 203 -11.32 4.67 26.68
CA LYS A 203 -11.93 4.24 27.96
C LYS A 203 -11.88 2.72 28.11
N LYS A 204 -12.28 1.99 27.07
CA LYS A 204 -12.18 0.53 27.06
C LYS A 204 -10.70 0.16 26.97
N GLN A 205 -10.21 -0.51 27.99
CA GLN A 205 -8.83 -0.97 28.03
C GLN A 205 -8.72 -2.34 27.33
N LEU A 206 -7.59 -2.60 26.69
CA LEU A 206 -7.27 -3.86 26.04
C LEU A 206 -6.04 -4.49 26.69
N GLY A 207 -6.10 -5.81 26.82
CA GLY A 207 -4.99 -6.65 27.24
C GLY A 207 -4.49 -7.56 26.11
N ARG A 208 -3.50 -8.37 26.43
CA ARG A 208 -2.92 -9.36 25.51
C ARG A 208 -3.99 -10.34 25.01
N ASP A 209 -4.91 -10.75 25.89
CA ASP A 209 -5.92 -11.75 25.60
C ASP A 209 -7.06 -11.23 24.69
N ASP A 210 -7.14 -9.92 24.48
CA ASP A 210 -8.08 -9.33 23.53
C ASP A 210 -7.59 -9.42 22.08
N ILE A 211 -6.33 -9.78 21.86
CA ILE A 211 -5.74 -9.86 20.50
C ILE A 211 -6.15 -11.17 19.85
N VAL A 212 -6.96 -11.06 18.81
CA VAL A 212 -7.42 -12.23 18.05
C VAL A 212 -6.55 -12.59 16.86
N TRP A 213 -5.81 -11.61 16.33
CA TRP A 213 -4.88 -11.82 15.23
C TRP A 213 -3.83 -10.72 15.15
N THR A 214 -2.73 -11.02 14.47
CA THR A 214 -1.67 -10.04 14.19
C THR A 214 -1.15 -10.20 12.77
N TYR A 215 -0.68 -9.12 12.17
CA TYR A 215 0.04 -9.20 10.91
C TYR A 215 1.13 -8.12 10.84
N SER A 216 2.13 -8.39 10.03
CA SER A 216 3.26 -7.49 9.81
C SER A 216 3.63 -7.48 8.35
N GLY A 217 4.16 -6.34 7.90
CA GLY A 217 4.75 -6.18 6.59
C GLY A 217 5.99 -5.32 6.67
N VAL A 218 6.75 -5.29 5.59
CA VAL A 218 7.90 -4.38 5.46
C VAL A 218 7.64 -3.34 4.38
N ARG A 219 8.02 -2.11 4.65
CA ARG A 219 8.04 -1.03 3.66
C ARG A 219 9.43 -0.96 3.06
N PRO A 220 9.59 -1.14 1.74
CA PRO A 220 10.85 -0.95 1.07
C PRO A 220 11.05 0.53 0.79
N LEU A 221 11.75 1.23 1.65
CA LEU A 221 12.08 2.64 1.45
C LEU A 221 13.42 2.75 0.72
N CYS A 222 13.50 3.66 -0.26
CA CYS A 222 14.76 3.97 -0.93
C CYS A 222 15.73 4.53 0.11
N ASP A 223 16.93 3.98 0.18
CA ASP A 223 17.94 4.42 1.14
C ASP A 223 18.47 5.81 0.74
N ASP A 224 18.14 6.80 1.56
CA ASP A 224 18.54 8.19 1.40
C ASP A 224 19.58 8.63 2.45
N GLU A 225 20.23 7.65 3.10
CA GLU A 225 21.23 7.85 4.17
C GLU A 225 20.68 8.58 5.41
N SER A 226 19.36 8.62 5.59
CA SER A 226 18.72 9.24 6.75
C SER A 226 19.04 8.48 8.06
N ASP A 227 19.26 9.21 9.15
CA ASP A 227 19.66 8.66 10.46
C ASP A 227 18.54 7.85 11.16
N SER A 228 17.27 8.06 10.80
CA SER A 228 16.15 7.37 11.45
C SER A 228 15.10 6.87 10.48
N PRO A 229 14.41 5.75 10.78
CA PRO A 229 13.34 5.18 9.95
C PRO A 229 12.19 6.15 9.66
N GLN A 230 11.93 7.09 10.55
CA GLN A 230 10.87 8.08 10.42
C GLN A 230 11.24 9.23 9.48
N ALA A 231 12.54 9.49 9.29
CA ALA A 231 13.06 10.56 8.44
C ALA A 231 13.24 10.12 6.97
N ILE A 232 13.29 8.80 6.69
CA ILE A 232 13.50 8.28 5.34
C ILE A 232 12.36 8.73 4.42
N THR A 233 12.71 9.20 3.22
CA THR A 233 11.72 9.58 2.22
C THR A 233 10.80 8.40 1.88
N ARG A 234 9.50 8.68 1.83
CA ARG A 234 8.48 7.70 1.42
C ARG A 234 8.06 7.88 -0.04
N ASP A 235 8.78 8.71 -0.78
CA ASP A 235 8.58 8.88 -2.21
C ASP A 235 9.25 7.75 -2.98
N TYR A 236 8.92 7.63 -4.26
CA TYR A 236 9.53 6.61 -5.12
C TYR A 236 10.65 7.21 -5.96
N THR A 237 11.64 6.37 -6.27
CA THR A 237 12.69 6.65 -7.24
C THR A 237 12.56 5.67 -8.40
N LEU A 238 12.60 6.21 -9.63
CA LEU A 238 12.63 5.42 -10.85
C LEU A 238 14.00 5.54 -11.49
N ASP A 239 14.66 4.41 -11.64
CA ASP A 239 15.92 4.30 -12.40
C ASP A 239 15.66 3.61 -13.74
N ILE A 240 16.32 4.08 -14.79
CA ILE A 240 16.27 3.45 -16.10
C ILE A 240 17.69 3.27 -16.65
N HIS A 241 17.98 2.06 -17.08
CA HIS A 241 19.27 1.65 -17.64
C HIS A 241 19.05 0.83 -18.89
N ASP A 242 19.81 1.10 -19.95
CA ASP A 242 19.71 0.38 -21.22
C ASP A 242 21.09 -0.04 -21.76
N GLU A 243 21.09 -0.75 -22.85
CA GLU A 243 22.25 -1.11 -23.63
C GLU A 243 22.16 -0.46 -25.02
N ASN A 244 22.83 0.68 -25.21
CA ASN A 244 22.83 1.43 -26.48
C ASN A 244 21.39 1.72 -27.00
N GLY A 245 20.50 2.16 -26.12
CA GLY A 245 19.12 2.47 -26.45
C GLY A 245 18.21 1.25 -26.64
N LYS A 246 18.66 0.05 -26.24
CA LYS A 246 17.90 -1.21 -26.36
C LYS A 246 17.74 -1.90 -25.00
N ALA A 247 16.79 -2.81 -24.91
CA ALA A 247 16.52 -3.61 -23.74
C ALA A 247 16.52 -2.78 -22.42
N PRO A 248 15.67 -1.73 -22.31
CA PRO A 248 15.60 -0.94 -21.10
C PRO A 248 15.23 -1.79 -19.90
N LEU A 249 15.85 -1.47 -18.75
CA LEU A 249 15.47 -1.91 -17.43
C LEU A 249 14.95 -0.69 -16.68
N LEU A 250 13.70 -0.68 -16.32
CA LEU A 250 13.15 0.31 -15.39
C LEU A 250 13.00 -0.33 -14.02
N SER A 251 13.56 0.30 -13.00
CA SER A 251 13.51 -0.20 -11.63
C SER A 251 12.82 0.79 -10.71
N VAL A 252 11.96 0.26 -9.83
CA VAL A 252 11.14 1.04 -8.90
C VAL A 252 11.65 0.83 -7.48
N PHE A 253 12.13 1.91 -6.85
CA PHE A 253 12.61 1.91 -5.47
C PHE A 253 11.66 2.72 -4.60
N GLY A 254 11.12 2.13 -3.53
CA GLY A 254 10.18 2.79 -2.64
C GLY A 254 8.78 2.94 -3.21
N GLY A 255 8.08 3.98 -2.76
CA GLY A 255 6.72 4.31 -3.17
C GLY A 255 5.64 3.97 -2.16
N LYS A 256 4.47 4.56 -2.37
CA LYS A 256 3.27 4.39 -1.53
C LYS A 256 2.13 3.81 -2.35
N LEU A 257 1.28 3.03 -1.71
CA LEU A 257 0.03 2.57 -2.34
C LEU A 257 -0.80 3.73 -2.89
N THR A 258 -0.87 4.84 -2.15
CA THR A 258 -1.66 6.02 -2.53
C THR A 258 -1.18 6.72 -3.81
N THR A 259 0.07 6.51 -4.22
CA THR A 259 0.66 7.13 -5.42
C THR A 259 0.86 6.14 -6.58
N TYR A 260 0.42 4.88 -6.43
CA TYR A 260 0.68 3.81 -7.39
C TYR A 260 0.35 4.17 -8.85
N ARG A 261 -0.78 4.83 -9.08
CA ARG A 261 -1.24 5.22 -10.41
C ARG A 261 -0.32 6.25 -11.05
N LYS A 262 0.06 7.28 -10.29
CA LYS A 262 1.00 8.32 -10.76
C LYS A 262 2.41 7.76 -10.97
N LEU A 263 2.85 6.87 -10.11
CA LEU A 263 4.11 6.14 -10.28
C LEU A 263 4.11 5.37 -11.61
N ALA A 264 3.03 4.64 -11.91
CA ALA A 264 2.90 3.89 -13.15
C ALA A 264 2.89 4.80 -14.40
N GLU A 265 2.18 5.95 -14.34
CA GLU A 265 2.23 6.95 -15.43
C GLU A 265 3.65 7.48 -15.65
N HIS A 266 4.36 7.86 -14.59
CA HIS A 266 5.74 8.35 -14.66
C HIS A 266 6.72 7.27 -15.18
N ALA A 267 6.52 6.01 -14.77
CA ALA A 267 7.29 4.88 -15.31
C ALA A 267 7.07 4.75 -16.84
N MET A 268 5.84 4.88 -17.32
CA MET A 268 5.53 4.85 -18.74
C MET A 268 6.10 6.04 -19.50
N GLU A 269 6.10 7.24 -18.91
CA GLU A 269 6.75 8.43 -19.50
C GLU A 269 8.27 8.19 -19.73
N LYS A 270 8.94 7.59 -18.74
CA LYS A 270 10.37 7.23 -18.89
C LYS A 270 10.61 6.15 -19.96
N LEU A 271 9.69 5.22 -20.12
CA LEU A 271 9.79 4.15 -21.13
C LEU A 271 9.36 4.59 -22.53
N ALA A 272 8.70 5.73 -22.68
CA ALA A 272 8.09 6.16 -23.94
C ALA A 272 9.09 6.27 -25.09
N SER A 273 10.35 6.66 -24.83
CA SER A 273 11.38 6.78 -25.85
C SER A 273 11.83 5.45 -26.47
N TYR A 274 11.56 4.33 -25.78
CA TYR A 274 11.97 2.99 -26.24
C TYR A 274 10.90 2.28 -27.08
N TYR A 275 9.67 2.79 -27.08
CA TYR A 275 8.54 2.11 -27.76
C TYR A 275 7.77 3.07 -28.64
N GLN A 276 7.45 2.62 -29.84
CA GLN A 276 6.58 3.36 -30.75
C GLN A 276 5.11 3.15 -30.37
N GLY A 277 4.28 4.17 -30.57
CA GLY A 277 2.83 4.05 -30.42
C GLY A 277 2.32 4.11 -28.96
N ILE A 278 3.15 4.55 -28.01
CA ILE A 278 2.68 4.87 -26.66
C ILE A 278 1.77 6.10 -26.75
N GLY A 279 0.50 5.91 -26.38
CA GLY A 279 -0.49 6.97 -26.30
C GLY A 279 -0.34 7.82 -25.02
N PRO A 280 -1.16 8.88 -24.87
CA PRO A 280 -1.16 9.71 -23.66
C PRO A 280 -1.62 8.92 -22.43
N ALA A 281 -1.31 9.45 -21.23
CA ALA A 281 -1.78 8.90 -19.98
C ALA A 281 -3.32 8.88 -19.94
N TRP A 282 -3.89 7.75 -19.56
CA TRP A 282 -5.35 7.51 -19.57
C TRP A 282 -5.89 6.97 -18.24
N THR A 283 -5.03 6.60 -17.31
CA THR A 283 -5.43 5.90 -16.08
C THR A 283 -6.26 6.75 -15.13
N LYS A 284 -6.20 8.07 -15.26
CA LYS A 284 -6.96 9.00 -14.40
C LYS A 284 -8.47 8.81 -14.52
N GLU A 285 -8.96 8.61 -15.74
CA GLU A 285 -10.38 8.46 -16.04
C GLU A 285 -10.78 6.98 -16.19
N CYS A 286 -9.85 6.05 -15.93
CA CYS A 286 -10.11 4.63 -16.10
C CYS A 286 -10.83 4.06 -14.87
N ILE A 287 -11.95 3.40 -15.13
CA ILE A 287 -12.69 2.66 -14.10
C ILE A 287 -12.06 1.27 -13.94
N LEU A 288 -11.67 0.94 -12.72
CA LEU A 288 -11.17 -0.39 -12.39
C LEU A 288 -12.27 -1.45 -12.48
N PRO A 289 -11.92 -2.72 -12.78
CA PRO A 289 -12.88 -3.82 -12.78
C PRO A 289 -13.67 -3.89 -11.48
N GLY A 290 -14.99 -3.96 -11.60
CA GLY A 290 -15.92 -3.91 -10.46
C GLY A 290 -16.42 -2.51 -10.09
N GLY A 291 -15.83 -1.44 -10.64
CA GLY A 291 -16.31 -0.08 -10.50
C GLY A 291 -17.29 0.36 -11.60
N ASP A 292 -17.38 -0.39 -12.69
CA ASP A 292 -18.31 -0.13 -13.79
C ASP A 292 -19.71 -0.67 -13.45
N ILE A 293 -20.41 0.03 -12.57
CA ILE A 293 -21.74 -0.36 -12.09
C ILE A 293 -22.89 0.37 -12.82
N GLY A 294 -22.56 1.29 -13.73
CA GLY A 294 -23.52 1.97 -14.60
C GLY A 294 -24.55 2.83 -13.87
N GLY A 295 -24.17 3.46 -12.76
CA GLY A 295 -25.02 4.34 -11.97
C GLY A 295 -24.87 4.21 -10.46
N ASP A 296 -25.99 4.28 -9.75
CA ASP A 296 -26.02 4.19 -8.30
C ASP A 296 -25.75 2.77 -7.77
N ARG A 297 -25.05 2.68 -6.63
CA ARG A 297 -24.67 1.41 -6.01
C ARG A 297 -25.90 0.58 -5.59
N GLU A 298 -26.93 1.22 -5.08
CA GLU A 298 -28.14 0.53 -4.59
C GLU A 298 -28.94 -0.04 -5.73
N ASP A 299 -29.08 0.70 -6.84
CA ASP A 299 -29.70 0.22 -8.06
C ASP A 299 -28.95 -0.99 -8.64
N TYR A 300 -27.62 -0.94 -8.62
CA TYR A 300 -26.82 -2.07 -9.07
C TYR A 300 -26.97 -3.29 -8.15
N ALA A 301 -26.96 -3.10 -6.85
CA ALA A 301 -27.21 -4.16 -5.87
C ALA A 301 -28.60 -4.79 -6.05
N ALA A 302 -29.63 -3.97 -6.30
CA ALA A 302 -30.98 -4.47 -6.57
C ALA A 302 -31.03 -5.29 -7.89
N LYS A 303 -30.29 -4.91 -8.92
CA LYS A 303 -30.13 -5.71 -10.14
C LYS A 303 -29.45 -7.05 -9.88
N LEU A 304 -28.39 -7.04 -9.07
CA LEU A 304 -27.68 -8.27 -8.70
C LEU A 304 -28.54 -9.22 -7.87
N ARG A 305 -29.28 -8.74 -6.88
CA ARG A 305 -30.22 -9.56 -6.07
C ARG A 305 -31.31 -10.21 -6.94
N ARG A 306 -31.84 -9.48 -7.94
CA ARG A 306 -32.78 -10.03 -8.88
C ARG A 306 -32.19 -11.13 -9.76
N ARG A 307 -30.94 -10.94 -10.19
CA ARG A 307 -30.23 -11.90 -11.06
C ARG A 307 -29.71 -13.10 -10.27
N TYR A 308 -29.34 -12.89 -9.02
CA TYR A 308 -28.72 -13.89 -8.16
C TYR A 308 -29.41 -13.90 -6.78
N PRO A 309 -30.59 -14.54 -6.66
CA PRO A 309 -31.40 -14.50 -5.43
C PRO A 309 -30.73 -15.08 -4.17
N PHE A 310 -29.63 -15.81 -4.34
CA PHE A 310 -28.85 -16.37 -3.24
C PHE A 310 -27.89 -15.36 -2.56
N LEU A 311 -27.73 -14.17 -3.14
CA LEU A 311 -26.91 -13.13 -2.54
C LEU A 311 -27.64 -12.50 -1.35
N THR A 312 -26.97 -12.48 -0.21
CA THR A 312 -27.42 -11.76 1.00
C THR A 312 -27.10 -10.26 0.90
N GLU A 313 -27.61 -9.50 1.86
CA GLU A 313 -27.35 -8.04 1.95
C GLU A 313 -25.89 -7.67 2.18
#